data_56b6a6443014bd11d292328f60778e2e
#
_entry.id   56b6a6443014bd11d292328f60778e2e
#
_cell.length_a   1.000
_cell.length_b   1.000
_cell.length_c   1.000
_cell.angle_alpha   90.00
_cell.angle_beta   90.00
_cell.angle_gamma   90.00
#
_symmetry.space_group_name_H-M   'P 1'
#
loop_
_entity.id
_entity.type
_entity.pdbx_description
1 polymer ?
#
loop_
_entity_poly.entity_id
_entity_poly.type
_entity_poly.pdbx_seq_one_letter_code
_entity_poly.pdbx_strand_id
1 'polypeptide(L)'
;MTRAFLDTNVIVDYLVKREFFYPDAAIIMSLAKHRKIKLYAASMSFATASYLMAKHYHNDPAAIKLAISNFIKYCHVTVVNRSTVETSVASAFDDFEDGMQNACAMECKADYIVTRNVDDFTASSLNVVEPSQFLQALIS
;
A
#
# COMPACT_ATOMS: atom_id res chain seq x y z
N MET A 1 -13.41 -6.00 11.32
CA MET A 1 -13.12 -5.97 9.87
C MET A 1 -11.61 -5.95 9.65
N THR A 2 -11.14 -6.77 8.75
CA THR A 2 -9.70 -6.87 8.44
C THR A 2 -9.15 -5.56 7.91
N ARG A 3 -8.02 -5.12 8.45
CA ARG A 3 -7.29 -3.92 8.04
C ARG A 3 -6.03 -4.32 7.30
N ALA A 4 -5.90 -3.88 6.05
CA ALA A 4 -4.75 -4.18 5.22
C ALA A 4 -4.05 -2.88 4.81
N PHE A 5 -2.76 -2.81 5.08
CA PHE A 5 -1.91 -1.70 4.65
C PHE A 5 -1.23 -2.08 3.35
N LEU A 6 -1.36 -1.24 2.33
CA LEU A 6 -0.80 -1.51 1.01
C LEU A 6 0.55 -0.81 0.84
N ASP A 7 1.58 -1.58 0.48
CA ASP A 7 2.85 -1.04 0.02
C ASP A 7 2.64 -0.33 -1.33
N THR A 8 3.48 0.66 -1.60
CA THR A 8 3.42 1.48 -2.81
C THR A 8 3.36 0.65 -4.09
N ASN A 9 4.11 -0.47 -4.18
CA ASN A 9 4.12 -1.29 -5.38
C ASN A 9 2.73 -1.88 -5.71
N VAL A 10 1.95 -2.25 -4.70
CA VAL A 10 0.60 -2.78 -4.90
C VAL A 10 -0.36 -1.68 -5.39
N ILE A 11 -0.20 -0.47 -4.86
CA ILE A 11 -0.98 0.69 -5.30
C ILE A 11 -0.70 0.98 -6.78
N VAL A 12 0.57 1.01 -7.17
CA VAL A 12 0.98 1.26 -8.56
C VAL A 12 0.45 0.15 -9.48
N ASP A 13 0.55 -1.12 -9.06
CA ASP A 13 0.04 -2.24 -9.84
C ASP A 13 -1.44 -2.07 -10.19
N TYR A 14 -2.21 -1.56 -9.25
CA TYR A 14 -3.63 -1.28 -9.47
C TYR A 14 -3.83 -0.08 -10.39
N LEU A 15 -3.15 1.04 -10.11
CA LEU A 15 -3.38 2.29 -10.82
C LEU A 15 -2.98 2.23 -12.30
N VAL A 16 -1.90 1.51 -12.62
CA VAL A 16 -1.43 1.38 -14.01
C VAL A 16 -1.86 0.08 -14.66
N LYS A 17 -2.62 -0.74 -13.97
CA LYS A 17 -3.10 -2.05 -14.45
C LYS A 17 -1.95 -2.93 -14.91
N ARG A 18 -0.94 -3.09 -14.05
CA ARG A 18 0.28 -3.80 -14.38
C ARG A 18 0.01 -5.27 -14.65
N GLU A 19 0.44 -5.76 -15.81
CA GLU A 19 0.25 -7.15 -16.21
C GLU A 19 0.79 -8.11 -15.12
N PHE A 20 0.10 -9.22 -14.90
CA PHE A 20 0.31 -10.25 -13.88
C PHE A 20 -0.07 -9.83 -12.46
N PHE A 21 0.11 -8.57 -12.08
CA PHE A 21 -0.14 -8.12 -10.70
C PHE A 21 -1.49 -7.44 -10.51
N TYR A 22 -2.03 -6.88 -11.58
CA TYR A 22 -3.30 -6.15 -11.52
C TYR A 22 -4.48 -7.01 -11.05
N PRO A 23 -4.65 -8.28 -11.49
CA PRO A 23 -5.85 -9.05 -11.09
C PRO A 23 -6.02 -9.15 -9.59
N ASP A 24 -4.98 -9.49 -8.85
CA ASP A 24 -5.07 -9.62 -7.38
C ASP A 24 -5.30 -8.26 -6.73
N ALA A 25 -4.60 -7.22 -7.18
CA ALA A 25 -4.80 -5.87 -6.68
C ALA A 25 -6.24 -5.38 -6.92
N ALA A 26 -6.81 -5.72 -8.09
CA ALA A 26 -8.19 -5.36 -8.43
C ALA A 26 -9.20 -6.06 -7.52
N ILE A 27 -8.96 -7.32 -7.17
CA ILE A 27 -9.84 -8.07 -6.25
C ILE A 27 -9.77 -7.43 -4.86
N ILE A 28 -8.57 -7.11 -4.38
CA ILE A 28 -8.40 -6.43 -3.09
C ILE A 28 -9.18 -5.12 -3.06
N MET A 29 -9.04 -4.31 -4.11
CA MET A 29 -9.77 -3.05 -4.22
C MET A 29 -11.29 -3.27 -4.27
N SER A 30 -11.75 -4.29 -4.99
CA SER A 30 -13.17 -4.65 -5.03
C SER A 30 -13.72 -5.00 -3.65
N LEU A 31 -12.94 -5.74 -2.86
CA LEU A 31 -13.34 -6.08 -1.48
C LEU A 31 -13.49 -4.82 -0.62
N ALA A 32 -12.61 -3.85 -0.81
CA ALA A 32 -12.71 -2.56 -0.10
C ALA A 32 -13.95 -1.77 -0.55
N LYS A 33 -14.23 -1.74 -1.86
CA LYS A 33 -15.42 -1.08 -2.40
C LYS A 33 -16.72 -1.67 -1.84
N HIS A 34 -16.73 -2.97 -1.60
CA HIS A 34 -17.88 -3.68 -1.03
C HIS A 34 -17.86 -3.76 0.50
N ARG A 35 -16.97 -3.00 1.13
CA ARG A 35 -16.86 -2.90 2.60
C ARG A 35 -16.61 -4.25 3.29
N LYS A 36 -15.85 -5.11 2.63
CA LYS A 36 -15.45 -6.41 3.20
C LYS A 36 -14.14 -6.29 3.98
N ILE A 37 -13.30 -5.32 3.62
CA ILE A 37 -12.03 -5.01 4.27
C ILE A 37 -11.84 -3.50 4.33
N LYS A 38 -10.90 -3.05 5.18
CA LYS A 38 -10.44 -1.66 5.20
C LYS A 38 -9.03 -1.59 4.67
N LEU A 39 -8.80 -0.72 3.70
CA LEU A 39 -7.49 -0.48 3.13
C LEU A 39 -6.88 0.81 3.70
N TYR A 40 -5.56 0.77 3.88
CA TYR A 40 -4.75 1.88 4.34
C TYR A 40 -3.50 2.00 3.48
N ALA A 41 -3.03 3.21 3.28
CA ALA A 41 -1.78 3.49 2.57
C ALA A 41 -1.15 4.75 3.15
N ALA A 42 0.17 4.83 3.11
CA ALA A 42 0.88 6.03 3.57
C ALA A 42 0.70 7.17 2.56
N SER A 43 0.53 8.40 3.06
CA SER A 43 0.41 9.58 2.20
C SER A 43 1.56 9.71 1.22
N MET A 44 2.79 9.39 1.64
CA MET A 44 3.97 9.46 0.76
C MET A 44 3.91 8.50 -0.41
N SER A 45 3.17 7.39 -0.30
CA SER A 45 3.04 6.41 -1.38
C SER A 45 2.39 7.01 -2.63
N PHE A 46 1.52 8.00 -2.45
CA PHE A 46 0.87 8.67 -3.58
C PHE A 46 1.82 9.61 -4.31
N ALA A 47 2.77 10.21 -3.62
CA ALA A 47 3.83 10.99 -4.26
C ALA A 47 4.71 10.08 -5.13
N THR A 48 5.14 8.95 -4.59
CA THR A 48 5.93 7.96 -5.32
C THR A 48 5.15 7.39 -6.51
N ALA A 49 3.89 7.02 -6.29
CA ALA A 49 3.03 6.49 -7.35
C ALA A 49 2.86 7.51 -8.48
N SER A 50 2.58 8.77 -8.16
CA SER A 50 2.41 9.81 -9.17
C SER A 50 3.68 10.02 -9.99
N TYR A 51 4.85 9.98 -9.35
CA TYR A 51 6.13 10.08 -10.04
C TYR A 51 6.33 8.93 -11.03
N LEU A 52 6.07 7.70 -10.60
CA LEU A 52 6.19 6.52 -11.45
C LEU A 52 5.22 6.55 -12.62
N MET A 53 3.97 6.97 -12.37
CA MET A 53 2.95 7.08 -13.41
C MET A 53 3.36 8.09 -14.49
N ALA A 54 3.96 9.22 -14.09
CA ALA A 54 4.41 10.23 -15.03
C ALA A 54 5.67 9.78 -15.80
N LYS A 55 6.66 9.23 -15.11
CA LYS A 55 7.99 8.94 -15.69
C LYS A 55 8.06 7.62 -16.42
N HIS A 56 7.45 6.57 -15.89
CA HIS A 56 7.54 5.23 -16.46
C HIS A 56 6.33 4.80 -17.29
N TYR A 57 5.17 5.39 -17.02
CA TYR A 57 3.92 5.03 -17.71
C TYR A 57 3.35 6.17 -18.55
N HIS A 58 4.03 7.31 -18.57
CA HIS A 58 3.69 8.46 -19.41
C HIS A 58 2.25 8.97 -19.27
N ASN A 59 1.66 8.80 -18.08
CA ASN A 59 0.35 9.35 -17.78
C ASN A 59 0.45 10.86 -17.65
N ASP A 60 -0.58 11.58 -18.12
CA ASP A 60 -0.62 13.00 -17.95
C ASP A 60 -1.10 13.40 -16.54
N PRO A 61 -0.86 14.66 -16.10
CA PRO A 61 -1.21 15.07 -14.73
C PRO A 61 -2.70 14.92 -14.41
N ALA A 62 -3.58 15.18 -15.36
CA ALA A 62 -5.02 15.07 -15.11
C ALA A 62 -5.44 13.63 -14.91
N ALA A 63 -4.90 12.70 -15.70
CA ALA A 63 -5.16 11.27 -15.57
C ALA A 63 -4.63 10.73 -14.23
N ILE A 64 -3.45 11.18 -13.80
CA ILE A 64 -2.86 10.78 -12.52
C ILE A 64 -3.77 11.23 -11.36
N LYS A 65 -4.18 12.49 -11.35
CA LYS A 65 -5.04 13.04 -10.30
C LYS A 65 -6.39 12.31 -10.24
N LEU A 66 -6.97 12.02 -11.40
CA LEU A 66 -8.25 11.31 -11.44
C LEU A 66 -8.12 9.89 -10.88
N ALA A 67 -7.06 9.17 -11.27
CA ALA A 67 -6.82 7.81 -10.79
C ALA A 67 -6.64 7.77 -9.27
N ILE A 68 -5.85 8.69 -8.73
CA ILE A 68 -5.62 8.79 -7.28
C ILE A 68 -6.92 9.19 -6.56
N SER A 69 -7.65 10.16 -7.11
CA SER A 69 -8.92 10.60 -6.53
C SER A 69 -9.92 9.45 -6.39
N ASN A 70 -10.01 8.60 -7.41
CA ASN A 70 -10.88 7.43 -7.38
C ASN A 70 -10.39 6.38 -6.37
N PHE A 71 -9.08 6.17 -6.30
CA PHE A 71 -8.48 5.20 -5.40
C PHE A 71 -8.75 5.55 -3.92
N ILE A 72 -8.53 6.80 -3.54
CA ILE A 72 -8.66 7.21 -2.13
C ILE A 72 -10.10 7.25 -1.62
N LYS A 73 -11.10 7.06 -2.50
CA LYS A 73 -12.47 6.87 -2.05
C LYS A 73 -12.64 5.59 -1.22
N TYR A 74 -11.77 4.61 -1.43
CA TYR A 74 -11.86 3.28 -0.82
C TYR A 74 -10.61 2.88 -0.05
N CYS A 75 -9.68 3.81 0.15
CA CYS A 75 -8.44 3.58 0.88
C CYS A 75 -8.18 4.74 1.83
N HIS A 76 -7.98 4.44 3.10
CA HIS A 76 -7.63 5.44 4.10
C HIS A 76 -6.17 5.85 3.91
N VAL A 77 -5.92 7.15 3.86
CA VAL A 77 -4.57 7.69 3.72
C VAL A 77 -4.02 8.00 5.11
N THR A 78 -2.93 7.35 5.50
CA THR A 78 -2.30 7.58 6.80
C THR A 78 -1.36 8.78 6.74
N VAL A 79 -1.23 9.49 7.87
CA VAL A 79 -0.37 10.66 7.96
C VAL A 79 1.08 10.22 8.14
N VAL A 80 1.98 10.84 7.38
CA VAL A 80 3.43 10.74 7.59
C VAL A 80 3.86 12.05 8.24
N ASN A 81 4.37 11.95 9.47
CA ASN A 81 4.80 13.11 10.25
C ASN A 81 6.15 12.85 10.90
N ARG A 82 6.58 13.76 11.80
CA ARG A 82 7.84 13.63 12.50
C ARG A 82 7.95 12.30 13.26
N SER A 83 6.89 11.88 13.93
CA SER A 83 6.87 10.62 14.67
C SER A 83 7.13 9.42 13.76
N THR A 84 6.55 9.41 12.55
CA THR A 84 6.79 8.38 11.55
C THR A 84 8.26 8.31 11.17
N VAL A 85 8.87 9.47 10.92
CA VAL A 85 10.29 9.56 10.57
C VAL A 85 11.17 9.05 11.72
N GLU A 86 10.91 9.49 12.93
CA GLU A 86 11.67 9.07 14.11
C GLU A 86 11.57 7.57 14.37
N THR A 87 10.37 7.00 14.20
CA THR A 87 10.15 5.57 14.36
C THR A 87 10.96 4.78 13.34
N SER A 88 10.99 5.23 12.08
CA SER A 88 11.78 4.57 11.05
C SER A 88 13.28 4.66 11.32
N VAL A 89 13.76 5.82 11.78
CA VAL A 89 15.18 6.00 12.17
C VAL A 89 15.59 4.98 13.22
N ALA A 90 14.74 4.72 14.19
CA ALA A 90 15.03 3.80 15.30
C ALA A 90 14.74 2.33 14.93
N SER A 91 14.17 2.06 13.76
CA SER A 91 13.78 0.71 13.36
C SER A 91 14.96 -0.13 12.88
N ALA A 92 14.73 -1.44 12.78
CA ALA A 92 15.70 -2.38 12.22
C ALA A 92 15.58 -2.52 10.69
N PHE A 93 14.76 -1.69 10.04
CA PHE A 93 14.64 -1.68 8.58
C PHE A 93 15.88 -1.08 7.93
N ASP A 94 16.41 -1.75 6.92
CA ASP A 94 17.52 -1.23 6.12
C ASP A 94 17.03 -0.12 5.18
N ASP A 95 15.87 -0.30 4.54
CA ASP A 95 15.25 0.71 3.71
C ASP A 95 14.41 1.65 4.55
N PHE A 96 14.74 2.95 4.48
CA PHE A 96 14.09 3.96 5.31
C PHE A 96 12.60 4.14 4.96
N GLU A 97 12.27 4.09 3.66
CA GLU A 97 10.88 4.23 3.22
C GLU A 97 10.03 3.06 3.71
N ASP A 98 10.56 1.83 3.62
CA ASP A 98 9.86 0.65 4.13
C ASP A 98 9.65 0.75 5.64
N GLY A 99 10.63 1.28 6.36
CA GLY A 99 10.50 1.54 7.79
C GLY A 99 9.38 2.53 8.10
N MET A 100 9.26 3.60 7.29
CA MET A 100 8.16 4.55 7.45
C MET A 100 6.80 3.92 7.14
N GLN A 101 6.72 3.12 6.11
CA GLN A 101 5.48 2.41 5.80
C GLN A 101 5.07 1.46 6.92
N ASN A 102 6.04 0.73 7.47
CA ASN A 102 5.78 -0.14 8.63
C ASN A 102 5.26 0.65 9.84
N ALA A 103 5.85 1.82 10.12
CA ALA A 103 5.39 2.69 11.19
C ALA A 103 3.94 3.12 10.97
N CYS A 104 3.58 3.50 9.76
CA CYS A 104 2.20 3.85 9.40
C CYS A 104 1.24 2.66 9.59
N ALA A 105 1.67 1.47 9.15
CA ALA A 105 0.86 0.26 9.27
C ALA A 105 0.59 -0.09 10.73
N MET A 106 1.59 0.05 11.59
CA MET A 106 1.43 -0.20 13.03
C MET A 106 0.52 0.84 13.68
N GLU A 107 0.66 2.10 13.31
CA GLU A 107 -0.14 3.19 13.87
C GLU A 107 -1.63 3.03 13.53
N CYS A 108 -1.96 2.63 12.31
CA CYS A 108 -3.35 2.37 11.92
C CYS A 108 -3.86 1.00 12.36
N LYS A 109 -3.05 0.24 13.09
CA LYS A 109 -3.40 -1.10 13.60
C LYS A 109 -3.78 -2.07 12.49
N ALA A 110 -2.99 -2.07 11.42
CA ALA A 110 -3.19 -2.98 10.32
C ALA A 110 -2.99 -4.43 10.77
N ASP A 111 -3.82 -5.32 10.25
CA ASP A 111 -3.66 -6.77 10.47
C ASP A 111 -2.60 -7.34 9.52
N TYR A 112 -2.46 -6.73 8.33
CA TYR A 112 -1.54 -7.18 7.29
C TYR A 112 -0.85 -6.00 6.63
N ILE A 113 0.40 -6.22 6.23
CA ILE A 113 1.07 -5.42 5.20
C ILE A 113 1.03 -6.25 3.93
N VAL A 114 0.44 -5.69 2.87
CA VAL A 114 0.36 -6.35 1.56
C VAL A 114 1.42 -5.75 0.64
N THR A 115 2.36 -6.57 0.20
CA THR A 115 3.50 -6.13 -0.62
C THR A 115 3.93 -7.26 -1.55
N ARG A 116 4.52 -6.91 -2.70
CA ARG A 116 5.18 -7.90 -3.55
C ARG A 116 6.59 -8.25 -3.06
N ASN A 117 7.14 -7.45 -2.16
CA ASN A 117 8.52 -7.58 -1.67
C ASN A 117 8.52 -7.96 -0.18
N VAL A 118 7.97 -9.13 0.13
CA VAL A 118 7.83 -9.61 1.51
C VAL A 118 9.18 -9.59 2.26
N ASP A 119 10.26 -9.95 1.57
CA ASP A 119 11.59 -10.00 2.18
C ASP A 119 12.10 -8.64 2.67
N ASP A 120 11.60 -7.55 2.09
CA ASP A 120 11.99 -6.20 2.51
C ASP A 120 11.36 -5.79 3.84
N PHE A 121 10.38 -6.56 4.32
CA PHE A 121 9.63 -6.27 5.55
C PHE A 121 9.87 -7.30 6.65
N THR A 122 10.98 -8.04 6.61
CA THR A 122 11.27 -9.07 7.62
C THR A 122 11.40 -8.51 9.04
N ALA A 123 11.74 -7.22 9.18
CA ALA A 123 11.83 -6.56 10.48
C ALA A 123 10.45 -6.17 11.06
N SER A 124 9.37 -6.33 10.29
CA SER A 124 8.01 -6.02 10.77
C SER A 124 7.50 -7.06 11.75
N SER A 125 6.77 -6.60 12.77
CA SER A 125 6.03 -7.48 13.69
C SER A 125 4.64 -7.85 13.16
N LEU A 126 4.22 -7.23 12.05
CA LEU A 126 2.93 -7.51 11.43
C LEU A 126 3.01 -8.70 10.47
N ASN A 127 1.86 -9.22 10.08
CA ASN A 127 1.79 -10.25 9.04
C ASN A 127 2.03 -9.60 7.68
N VAL A 128 3.17 -9.92 7.07
CA VAL A 128 3.56 -9.40 5.75
C VAL A 128 3.27 -10.47 4.72
N VAL A 129 2.45 -10.15 3.73
CA VAL A 129 1.98 -11.12 2.73
C VAL A 129 1.96 -10.51 1.33
N GLU A 130 2.09 -11.36 0.32
CA GLU A 130 1.83 -10.97 -1.06
C GLU A 130 0.32 -10.83 -1.32
N PRO A 131 -0.10 -10.10 -2.37
CA PRO A 131 -1.52 -9.96 -2.67
C PRO A 131 -2.28 -11.29 -2.77
N SER A 132 -1.73 -12.28 -3.44
CA SER A 132 -2.36 -13.61 -3.56
C SER A 132 -2.51 -14.30 -2.20
N GLN A 133 -1.49 -14.20 -1.36
CA GLN A 133 -1.49 -14.79 -0.01
C GLN A 133 -2.52 -14.08 0.88
N PHE A 134 -2.64 -12.75 0.75
CA PHE A 134 -3.65 -11.99 1.47
C PHE A 134 -5.06 -12.47 1.12
N LEU A 135 -5.35 -12.61 -0.17
CA LEU A 135 -6.65 -13.10 -0.62
C LEU A 135 -6.92 -14.51 -0.13
N GLN A 136 -5.91 -15.37 -0.14
CA GLN A 136 -6.03 -16.73 0.39
C GLN A 136 -6.33 -16.74 1.88
N ALA A 137 -5.69 -15.86 2.65
CA ALA A 137 -5.92 -15.75 4.09
C ALA A 137 -7.35 -15.35 4.44
N LEU A 138 -8.00 -14.54 3.58
CA LEU A 138 -9.37 -14.07 3.84
C LEU A 138 -10.42 -15.17 3.71
N ILE A 139 -10.14 -16.23 2.97
CA ILE A 139 -11.08 -17.35 2.76
C ILE A 139 -10.77 -18.56 3.66
N SER A 140 -9.74 -18.47 4.45
CA SER A 140 -9.33 -19.56 5.35
C SER A 140 -10.08 -19.58 6.65
#